data_7379e4ac7c429e4087f52af6b3b53edf
#
_entry.id   7379e4ac7c429e4087f52af6b3b53edf
#
_cell.length_a   1.000
_cell.length_b   1.000
_cell.length_c   1.000
_cell.angle_alpha   90.00
_cell.angle_beta   90.00
_cell.angle_gamma   90.00
#
_symmetry.space_group_name_H-M   'P 1'
#
loop_
_entity.id
_entity.type
_entity.pdbx_description
1 polymer ?
#
loop_
_entity_poly.entity_id
_entity_poly.type
_entity_poly.pdbx_seq_one_letter_code
_entity_poly.pdbx_strand_id
1 'polypeptide(L)'
;MSVAPGPQPDPAALPVVETFHSLQGEGLHAGRSAFFIRLAGCSVGCSWCDTKHSWAAAAHPRQEVTALASEAEQAASAGAAFVVVTGGEPLHHNLTPLCVALAPLGLPLHLETSGVDALSGQFDWITLSPKAHRPPADALLGGCQELKVVIHDEPDLSFAAAMARRAELLGNRPALLLQPGWQSARGEALAVAFVRRQPRWRLSLQSHKWLSIR
;
A
#
# COMPACT_ATOMS: atom_id res chain seq x y z
N MET A 1 -27.04 -33.10 -5.54
CA MET A 1 -27.30 -31.87 -6.31
C MET A 1 -26.02 -31.07 -6.31
N SER A 2 -25.31 -31.05 -7.44
CA SER A 2 -24.08 -30.25 -7.60
C SER A 2 -24.51 -28.81 -7.83
N VAL A 3 -24.15 -27.92 -6.92
CA VAL A 3 -24.34 -26.48 -7.09
C VAL A 3 -23.34 -26.06 -8.18
N ALA A 4 -23.84 -25.55 -9.30
CA ALA A 4 -22.98 -24.97 -10.32
C ALA A 4 -22.13 -23.86 -9.69
N PRO A 5 -20.81 -23.78 -9.99
CA PRO A 5 -19.98 -22.67 -9.54
C PRO A 5 -20.62 -21.37 -10.06
N GLY A 6 -20.83 -20.41 -9.14
CA GLY A 6 -21.29 -19.08 -9.52
C GLY A 6 -20.36 -18.46 -10.57
N PRO A 7 -20.82 -17.43 -11.29
CA PRO A 7 -19.99 -16.78 -12.30
C PRO A 7 -18.69 -16.32 -11.66
N GLN A 8 -17.55 -16.76 -12.24
CA GLN A 8 -16.24 -16.27 -11.81
C GLN A 8 -16.20 -14.76 -12.06
N PRO A 9 -15.69 -13.98 -11.08
CA PRO A 9 -15.60 -12.55 -11.26
C PRO A 9 -14.74 -12.22 -12.49
N ASP A 10 -15.21 -11.28 -13.32
CA ASP A 10 -14.47 -10.80 -14.48
C ASP A 10 -13.07 -10.34 -14.04
N PRO A 11 -11.98 -10.90 -14.59
CA PRO A 11 -10.62 -10.50 -14.26
C PRO A 11 -10.33 -9.03 -14.66
N ALA A 12 -11.13 -8.44 -15.51
CA ALA A 12 -11.02 -7.06 -15.95
C ALA A 12 -11.71 -6.05 -15.00
N ALA A 13 -12.38 -6.51 -13.93
CA ALA A 13 -13.02 -5.64 -12.96
C ALA A 13 -12.52 -5.91 -11.54
N LEU A 14 -12.31 -4.85 -10.75
CA LEU A 14 -11.80 -4.90 -9.37
C LEU A 14 -12.82 -4.30 -8.39
N PRO A 15 -12.93 -4.82 -7.15
CA PRO A 15 -13.75 -4.18 -6.12
C PRO A 15 -13.06 -2.90 -5.64
N VAL A 16 -13.72 -1.76 -5.80
CA VAL A 16 -13.16 -0.44 -5.51
C VAL A 16 -13.92 0.22 -4.38
N VAL A 17 -13.20 0.65 -3.35
CA VAL A 17 -13.75 1.47 -2.26
C VAL A 17 -13.98 2.90 -2.76
N GLU A 18 -12.93 3.48 -3.34
CA GLU A 18 -12.91 4.86 -3.84
C GLU A 18 -11.73 5.09 -4.77
N THR A 19 -11.84 6.12 -5.59
CA THR A 19 -10.74 6.74 -6.32
C THR A 19 -10.70 8.23 -5.98
N PHE A 20 -9.52 8.83 -5.93
CA PHE A 20 -9.41 10.27 -5.68
C PHE A 20 -8.04 10.81 -6.08
N HIS A 21 -8.01 12.09 -6.49
CA HIS A 21 -6.79 12.86 -6.72
C HIS A 21 -6.47 13.67 -5.47
N SER A 22 -5.29 13.48 -4.89
CA SER A 22 -4.85 14.14 -3.65
C SER A 22 -3.33 14.21 -3.58
N LEU A 23 -2.79 14.45 -2.40
CA LEU A 23 -1.36 14.33 -2.12
C LEU A 23 -1.06 12.98 -1.46
N GLN A 24 0.07 12.34 -1.86
CA GLN A 24 0.60 11.23 -1.08
C GLN A 24 0.96 11.71 0.32
N GLY A 25 0.31 11.12 1.32
CA GLY A 25 0.46 11.56 2.72
C GLY A 25 1.54 10.83 3.49
N GLU A 26 2.17 9.80 2.91
CA GLU A 26 3.06 8.89 3.61
C GLU A 26 4.33 8.57 2.80
N GLY A 27 5.34 8.04 3.48
CA GLY A 27 6.54 7.50 2.83
C GLY A 27 7.44 8.57 2.20
N LEU A 28 8.30 8.12 1.27
CA LEU A 28 9.25 9.00 0.59
C LEU A 28 8.61 9.95 -0.42
N HIS A 29 7.42 9.63 -0.88
CA HIS A 29 6.69 10.44 -1.85
C HIS A 29 5.68 11.41 -1.20
N ALA A 30 5.71 11.55 0.14
CA ALA A 30 4.82 12.46 0.85
C ALA A 30 4.89 13.90 0.29
N GLY A 31 3.72 14.52 0.15
CA GLY A 31 3.55 15.87 -0.40
C GLY A 31 3.45 15.94 -1.92
N ARG A 32 3.61 14.83 -2.65
CA ARG A 32 3.48 14.80 -4.11
C ARG A 32 2.03 14.55 -4.54
N SER A 33 1.62 15.20 -5.62
CA SER A 33 0.30 15.00 -6.24
C SER A 33 0.17 13.56 -6.80
N ALA A 34 -0.90 12.85 -6.43
CA ALA A 34 -1.10 11.46 -6.82
C ALA A 34 -2.59 11.14 -7.03
N PHE A 35 -2.86 10.21 -7.94
CA PHE A 35 -4.18 9.61 -8.07
C PHE A 35 -4.21 8.26 -7.35
N PHE A 36 -5.18 8.08 -6.48
CA PHE A 36 -5.31 6.88 -5.66
C PHE A 36 -6.44 6.00 -6.17
N ILE A 37 -6.16 4.70 -6.26
CA ILE A 37 -7.14 3.63 -6.48
C ILE A 37 -7.13 2.77 -5.22
N ARG A 38 -8.15 2.93 -4.37
CA ARG A 38 -8.31 2.14 -3.15
C ARG A 38 -9.20 0.94 -3.41
N LEU A 39 -8.59 -0.25 -3.41
CA LEU A 39 -9.30 -1.51 -3.60
C LEU A 39 -9.92 -2.01 -2.29
N ALA A 40 -11.01 -2.75 -2.42
CA ALA A 40 -11.61 -3.49 -1.32
C ALA A 40 -11.12 -4.94 -1.31
N GLY A 41 -11.24 -5.58 -0.14
CA GLY A 41 -10.79 -6.94 0.13
C GLY A 41 -9.51 -6.97 0.95
N CYS A 42 -9.60 -7.42 2.21
CA CYS A 42 -8.44 -7.61 3.07
C CYS A 42 -8.72 -8.71 4.09
N SER A 43 -7.85 -9.71 4.15
CA SER A 43 -7.86 -10.76 5.16
C SER A 43 -6.67 -10.69 6.11
N VAL A 44 -5.85 -9.62 6.03
CA VAL A 44 -4.67 -9.45 6.88
C VAL A 44 -5.05 -9.30 8.35
N GLY A 45 -6.16 -8.60 8.66
CA GLY A 45 -6.78 -8.60 9.98
C GLY A 45 -6.06 -7.74 11.03
N CYS A 46 -5.44 -6.62 10.65
CA CYS A 46 -4.78 -5.72 11.58
C CYS A 46 -5.78 -5.11 12.58
N SER A 47 -5.59 -5.31 13.89
CA SER A 47 -6.50 -4.79 14.92
C SER A 47 -6.61 -3.25 14.90
N TRP A 48 -5.53 -2.58 14.55
CA TRP A 48 -5.37 -1.11 14.48
C TRP A 48 -5.66 -0.52 13.08
N CYS A 49 -6.20 -1.30 12.14
CA CYS A 49 -6.52 -0.82 10.79
C CYS A 49 -7.50 0.35 10.85
N ASP A 50 -7.18 1.43 10.14
CA ASP A 50 -8.01 2.64 10.02
C ASP A 50 -8.98 2.60 8.83
N THR A 51 -8.87 1.58 7.97
CA THR A 51 -9.70 1.38 6.77
C THR A 51 -10.48 0.05 6.83
N LYS A 52 -10.98 -0.35 8.00
CA LYS A 52 -11.71 -1.62 8.18
C LYS A 52 -12.92 -1.77 7.25
N HIS A 53 -13.50 -0.66 6.80
CA HIS A 53 -14.59 -0.65 5.82
C HIS A 53 -14.16 -1.25 4.47
N SER A 54 -12.87 -1.26 4.15
CA SER A 54 -12.34 -1.88 2.92
C SER A 54 -12.19 -3.41 2.99
N TRP A 55 -12.43 -4.05 4.15
CA TRP A 55 -12.14 -5.48 4.32
C TRP A 55 -13.06 -6.39 3.51
N ALA A 56 -14.34 -6.05 3.42
CA ALA A 56 -15.35 -6.87 2.74
C ALA A 56 -15.44 -6.49 1.26
N ALA A 57 -14.75 -7.22 0.39
CA ALA A 57 -14.77 -6.95 -1.06
C ALA A 57 -16.18 -6.92 -1.64
N ALA A 58 -17.08 -7.80 -1.18
CA ALA A 58 -18.46 -7.89 -1.66
C ALA A 58 -19.34 -6.68 -1.25
N ALA A 59 -18.88 -5.84 -0.33
CA ALA A 59 -19.59 -4.63 0.08
C ALA A 59 -19.33 -3.43 -0.84
N HIS A 60 -18.45 -3.58 -1.82
CA HIS A 60 -18.02 -2.50 -2.71
C HIS A 60 -18.30 -2.81 -4.18
N PRO A 61 -18.59 -1.79 -4.99
CA PRO A 61 -18.83 -1.98 -6.41
C PRO A 61 -17.58 -2.51 -7.11
N ARG A 62 -17.79 -3.31 -8.16
CA ARG A 62 -16.71 -3.67 -9.07
C ARG A 62 -16.65 -2.65 -10.19
N GLN A 63 -15.45 -2.15 -10.46
CA GLN A 63 -15.19 -1.20 -11.54
C GLN A 63 -14.27 -1.85 -12.57
N GLU A 64 -14.57 -1.62 -13.84
CA GLU A 64 -13.74 -2.05 -14.96
C GLU A 64 -12.39 -1.35 -14.93
N VAL A 65 -11.30 -2.08 -15.20
CA VAL A 65 -9.95 -1.50 -15.23
C VAL A 65 -9.81 -0.37 -16.26
N THR A 66 -10.58 -0.41 -17.34
CA THR A 66 -10.64 0.65 -18.35
C THR A 66 -11.28 1.94 -17.81
N ALA A 67 -12.29 1.83 -16.98
CA ALA A 67 -12.89 2.99 -16.30
C ALA A 67 -11.88 3.61 -15.31
N LEU A 68 -11.18 2.79 -14.53
CA LEU A 68 -10.12 3.25 -13.63
C LEU A 68 -8.98 3.95 -14.38
N ALA A 69 -8.62 3.45 -15.57
CA ALA A 69 -7.61 4.11 -16.42
C ALA A 69 -8.09 5.46 -16.94
N SER A 70 -9.38 5.58 -17.33
CA SER A 70 -9.95 6.87 -17.74
C SER A 70 -9.99 7.90 -16.61
N GLU A 71 -10.29 7.48 -15.37
CA GLU A 71 -10.21 8.36 -14.19
C GLU A 71 -8.77 8.80 -13.91
N ALA A 72 -7.80 7.87 -14.05
CA ALA A 72 -6.39 8.18 -13.89
C ALA A 72 -5.89 9.17 -14.95
N GLU A 73 -6.36 9.07 -16.20
CA GLU A 73 -6.07 10.03 -17.29
C GLU A 73 -6.60 11.43 -16.97
N GLN A 74 -7.83 11.52 -16.45
CA GLN A 74 -8.39 12.78 -15.99
C GLN A 74 -7.58 13.41 -14.86
N ALA A 75 -7.17 12.57 -13.88
CA ALA A 75 -6.32 13.02 -12.79
C ALA A 75 -4.93 13.46 -13.26
N ALA A 76 -4.33 12.77 -14.24
CA ALA A 76 -3.08 13.17 -14.88
C ALA A 76 -3.20 14.55 -15.53
N SER A 77 -4.30 14.78 -16.26
CA SER A 77 -4.62 16.09 -16.87
C SER A 77 -4.81 17.18 -15.82
N ALA A 78 -5.23 16.81 -14.61
CA ALA A 78 -5.38 17.72 -13.45
C ALA A 78 -4.11 17.83 -12.59
N GLY A 79 -2.99 17.20 -13.00
CA GLY A 79 -1.67 17.34 -12.34
C GLY A 79 -1.26 16.19 -11.42
N ALA A 80 -1.93 15.03 -11.46
CA ALA A 80 -1.42 13.84 -10.77
C ALA A 80 -0.10 13.39 -11.40
N ALA A 81 0.93 13.22 -10.59
CA ALA A 81 2.28 12.88 -11.02
C ALA A 81 2.52 11.36 -11.08
N PHE A 82 1.68 10.56 -10.45
CA PHE A 82 1.75 9.09 -10.41
C PHE A 82 0.43 8.51 -9.90
N VAL A 83 0.23 7.21 -10.12
CA VAL A 83 -0.93 6.45 -9.61
C VAL A 83 -0.50 5.60 -8.42
N VAL A 84 -1.30 5.57 -7.37
CA VAL A 84 -1.11 4.71 -6.18
C VAL A 84 -2.23 3.68 -6.11
N VAL A 85 -1.88 2.41 -6.26
CA VAL A 85 -2.78 1.30 -6.00
C VAL A 85 -2.62 0.89 -4.54
N THR A 86 -3.67 1.05 -3.77
CA THR A 86 -3.73 0.81 -2.33
C THR A 86 -5.06 0.17 -1.93
N GLY A 87 -5.40 0.12 -0.67
CA GLY A 87 -6.74 -0.27 -0.25
C GLY A 87 -6.78 -1.16 0.99
N GLY A 88 -7.52 -2.27 0.92
CA GLY A 88 -7.43 -3.37 1.86
C GLY A 88 -6.07 -4.04 1.72
N GLU A 89 -6.00 -5.15 0.97
CA GLU A 89 -4.74 -5.71 0.48
C GLU A 89 -4.84 -5.86 -1.04
N PRO A 90 -4.17 -4.99 -1.82
CA PRO A 90 -4.29 -5.01 -3.28
C PRO A 90 -3.89 -6.35 -3.92
N LEU A 91 -2.89 -7.02 -3.37
CA LEU A 91 -2.39 -8.29 -3.91
C LEU A 91 -3.32 -9.50 -3.66
N HIS A 92 -4.44 -9.32 -2.94
CA HIS A 92 -5.53 -10.30 -2.96
C HIS A 92 -6.21 -10.41 -4.33
N HIS A 93 -5.90 -9.48 -5.24
CA HIS A 93 -6.42 -9.41 -6.61
C HIS A 93 -5.30 -9.58 -7.62
N ASN A 94 -5.64 -10.07 -8.83
CA ASN A 94 -4.73 -9.99 -9.96
C ASN A 94 -4.71 -8.56 -10.52
N LEU A 95 -3.63 -7.84 -10.29
CA LEU A 95 -3.46 -6.45 -10.71
C LEU A 95 -2.90 -6.30 -12.14
N THR A 96 -2.53 -7.41 -12.80
CA THR A 96 -1.96 -7.36 -14.15
C THR A 96 -2.87 -6.62 -15.16
N PRO A 97 -4.20 -6.87 -15.21
CA PRO A 97 -5.08 -6.15 -16.12
C PRO A 97 -5.12 -4.64 -15.85
N LEU A 98 -5.10 -4.24 -14.56
CA LEU A 98 -5.08 -2.83 -14.18
C LEU A 98 -3.76 -2.16 -14.61
N CYS A 99 -2.63 -2.79 -14.36
CA CYS A 99 -1.32 -2.27 -14.77
C CYS A 99 -1.25 -2.11 -16.31
N VAL A 100 -1.76 -3.08 -17.07
CA VAL A 100 -1.83 -3.00 -18.53
C VAL A 100 -2.72 -1.84 -19.01
N ALA A 101 -3.86 -1.62 -18.36
CA ALA A 101 -4.77 -0.52 -18.70
C ALA A 101 -4.17 0.87 -18.36
N LEU A 102 -3.38 0.98 -17.30
CA LEU A 102 -2.72 2.23 -16.88
C LEU A 102 -1.43 2.54 -17.64
N ALA A 103 -0.74 1.54 -18.19
CA ALA A 103 0.56 1.70 -18.85
C ALA A 103 0.58 2.77 -19.98
N PRO A 104 -0.47 2.90 -20.84
CA PRO A 104 -0.49 3.92 -21.89
C PRO A 104 -0.43 5.37 -21.38
N LEU A 105 -0.77 5.61 -20.12
CA LEU A 105 -0.75 6.95 -19.53
C LEU A 105 0.67 7.47 -19.28
N GLY A 106 1.68 6.58 -19.24
CA GLY A 106 3.07 6.95 -18.95
C GLY A 106 3.32 7.49 -17.55
N LEU A 107 2.35 7.35 -16.63
CA LEU A 107 2.51 7.71 -15.22
C LEU A 107 3.19 6.57 -14.45
N PRO A 108 4.11 6.88 -13.52
CA PRO A 108 4.63 5.87 -12.60
C PRO A 108 3.51 5.20 -11.81
N LEU A 109 3.57 3.87 -11.69
CA LEU A 109 2.62 3.08 -10.92
C LEU A 109 3.25 2.68 -9.58
N HIS A 110 2.62 3.07 -8.49
CA HIS A 110 3.02 2.75 -7.13
C HIS A 110 2.06 1.74 -6.51
N LEU A 111 2.60 0.80 -5.74
CA LEU A 111 1.84 -0.18 -4.97
C LEU A 111 2.10 0.02 -3.48
N GLU A 112 1.05 0.07 -2.69
CA GLU A 112 1.11 -0.05 -1.22
C GLU A 112 0.52 -1.39 -0.81
N THR A 113 1.31 -2.26 -0.19
CA THR A 113 0.91 -3.62 0.17
C THR A 113 1.52 -4.08 1.49
N SER A 114 0.87 -5.00 2.17
CA SER A 114 1.47 -5.74 3.30
C SER A 114 2.42 -6.86 2.84
N GLY A 115 2.33 -7.26 1.58
CA GLY A 115 3.20 -8.26 0.97
C GLY A 115 2.87 -9.71 1.32
N VAL A 116 1.66 -10.00 1.77
CA VAL A 116 1.25 -11.35 2.19
C VAL A 116 0.99 -12.30 1.02
N ASP A 117 0.72 -11.76 -0.16
CA ASP A 117 0.48 -12.55 -1.38
C ASP A 117 1.56 -12.25 -2.44
N ALA A 118 1.59 -13.09 -3.47
CA ALA A 118 2.52 -12.94 -4.57
C ALA A 118 2.23 -11.66 -5.37
N LEU A 119 3.28 -11.00 -5.85
CA LEU A 119 3.15 -9.83 -6.73
C LEU A 119 2.45 -10.23 -8.03
N SER A 120 1.46 -9.45 -8.40
CA SER A 120 0.82 -9.46 -9.72
C SER A 120 0.84 -8.05 -10.32
N GLY A 121 1.07 -7.94 -11.64
CA GLY A 121 1.27 -6.66 -12.31
C GLY A 121 2.72 -6.15 -12.22
N GLN A 122 2.96 -4.97 -12.79
CA GLN A 122 4.25 -4.30 -12.80
C GLN A 122 4.12 -2.91 -12.18
N PHE A 123 5.02 -2.59 -11.26
CA PHE A 123 5.02 -1.31 -10.53
C PHE A 123 6.41 -0.70 -10.54
N ASP A 124 6.48 0.63 -10.67
CA ASP A 124 7.71 1.40 -10.61
C ASP A 124 8.19 1.62 -9.18
N TRP A 125 7.25 1.54 -8.21
CA TRP A 125 7.52 1.72 -6.81
C TRP A 125 6.64 0.82 -5.95
N ILE A 126 7.24 0.06 -5.05
CA ILE A 126 6.52 -0.78 -4.08
C ILE A 126 6.86 -0.31 -2.67
N THR A 127 5.87 0.23 -1.99
CA THR A 127 5.91 0.49 -0.55
C THR A 127 5.40 -0.75 0.17
N LEU A 128 6.32 -1.50 0.77
CA LEU A 128 6.02 -2.68 1.55
C LEU A 128 5.78 -2.27 3.02
N SER A 129 4.57 -2.53 3.52
CA SER A 129 4.18 -2.29 4.91
C SER A 129 3.89 -3.61 5.62
N PRO A 130 4.92 -4.37 6.03
CA PRO A 130 4.77 -5.71 6.58
C PRO A 130 4.08 -5.70 7.94
N LYS A 131 3.42 -6.82 8.29
CA LYS A 131 2.72 -7.01 9.56
C LYS A 131 3.33 -8.19 10.33
N ALA A 132 3.62 -7.99 11.61
CA ALA A 132 4.28 -9.01 12.43
C ALA A 132 3.48 -10.31 12.53
N HIS A 133 2.15 -10.21 12.63
CA HIS A 133 1.24 -11.36 12.72
C HIS A 133 1.03 -12.07 11.37
N ARG A 134 1.43 -11.46 10.25
CA ARG A 134 1.37 -12.02 8.91
C ARG A 134 2.51 -11.47 8.05
N PRO A 135 3.74 -12.00 8.21
CA PRO A 135 4.92 -11.50 7.53
C PRO A 135 4.84 -11.57 6.00
N PRO A 136 5.56 -10.71 5.29
CA PRO A 136 5.52 -10.66 3.82
C PRO A 136 6.28 -11.82 3.19
N ALA A 137 5.97 -12.09 1.91
CA ALA A 137 6.75 -12.99 1.07
C ALA A 137 8.15 -12.41 0.81
N ASP A 138 9.18 -13.29 0.76
CA ASP A 138 10.57 -12.90 0.49
C ASP A 138 10.75 -12.18 -0.84
N ALA A 139 10.01 -12.57 -1.86
CA ALA A 139 10.09 -11.93 -3.17
C ALA A 139 9.74 -10.44 -3.11
N LEU A 140 8.71 -10.05 -2.32
CA LEU A 140 8.34 -8.64 -2.14
C LEU A 140 9.35 -7.90 -1.27
N LEU A 141 9.84 -8.53 -0.21
CA LEU A 141 10.87 -7.93 0.64
C LEU A 141 12.19 -7.73 -0.12
N GLY A 142 12.54 -8.67 -1.02
CA GLY A 142 13.70 -8.60 -1.89
C GLY A 142 13.56 -7.61 -3.07
N GLY A 143 12.34 -7.10 -3.36
CA GLY A 143 12.07 -6.25 -4.52
C GLY A 143 11.45 -4.89 -4.22
N CYS A 144 11.07 -4.58 -2.98
CA CYS A 144 10.45 -3.31 -2.63
C CYS A 144 11.46 -2.16 -2.64
N GLN A 145 11.01 -0.95 -2.98
CA GLN A 145 11.79 0.28 -2.93
C GLN A 145 11.73 0.94 -1.56
N GLU A 146 10.63 0.70 -0.85
CA GLU A 146 10.36 1.29 0.46
C GLU A 146 9.85 0.23 1.43
N LEU A 147 10.45 0.14 2.62
CA LEU A 147 10.00 -0.69 3.73
C LEU A 147 9.49 0.24 4.84
N LYS A 148 8.18 0.31 5.01
CA LYS A 148 7.50 1.20 5.95
C LYS A 148 6.79 0.39 7.05
N VAL A 149 7.27 0.46 8.29
CA VAL A 149 6.72 -0.31 9.41
C VAL A 149 5.96 0.61 10.36
N VAL A 150 4.71 0.22 10.67
CA VAL A 150 3.87 0.95 11.64
C VAL A 150 4.31 0.58 13.06
N ILE A 151 4.47 1.60 13.91
CA ILE A 151 4.99 1.47 15.28
C ILE A 151 3.91 1.87 16.29
N HIS A 152 3.57 0.94 17.17
CA HIS A 152 2.74 1.16 18.35
C HIS A 152 3.53 0.91 19.63
N ASP A 153 4.37 -0.15 19.63
CA ASP A 153 5.11 -0.65 20.78
C ASP A 153 6.54 -1.08 20.43
N GLU A 154 7.38 -1.34 21.45
CA GLU A 154 8.78 -1.79 21.26
C GLU A 154 8.95 -3.05 20.41
N PRO A 155 8.09 -4.08 20.49
CA PRO A 155 8.18 -5.24 19.60
C PRO A 155 8.16 -4.87 18.12
N ASP A 156 7.44 -3.78 17.73
CA ASP A 156 7.37 -3.32 16.34
C ASP A 156 8.72 -2.82 15.84
N LEU A 157 9.53 -2.19 16.71
CA LEU A 157 10.90 -1.77 16.37
C LEU A 157 11.80 -2.97 16.10
N SER A 158 11.68 -4.02 16.93
CA SER A 158 12.42 -5.27 16.76
C SER A 158 12.02 -5.97 15.45
N PHE A 159 10.74 -5.98 15.15
CA PHE A 159 10.21 -6.51 13.89
C PHE A 159 10.71 -5.69 12.68
N ALA A 160 10.66 -4.36 12.75
CA ALA A 160 11.18 -3.48 11.70
C ALA A 160 12.66 -3.76 11.40
N ALA A 161 13.49 -3.84 12.45
CA ALA A 161 14.91 -4.17 12.31
C ALA A 161 15.14 -5.58 11.72
N ALA A 162 14.30 -6.56 12.09
CA ALA A 162 14.37 -7.91 11.53
C ALA A 162 14.02 -7.92 10.02
N MET A 163 12.99 -7.19 9.60
CA MET A 163 12.60 -7.07 8.19
C MET A 163 13.69 -6.37 7.38
N ALA A 164 14.30 -5.30 7.89
CA ALA A 164 15.40 -4.62 7.22
C ALA A 164 16.61 -5.55 7.01
N ARG A 165 17.00 -6.32 8.05
CA ARG A 165 18.08 -7.34 7.91
C ARG A 165 17.73 -8.42 6.91
N ARG A 166 16.48 -8.90 6.90
CA ARG A 166 16.03 -9.92 5.95
C ARG A 166 16.07 -9.39 4.52
N ALA A 167 15.66 -8.13 4.27
CA ALA A 167 15.80 -7.48 2.97
C ALA A 167 17.26 -7.45 2.50
N GLU A 168 18.20 -7.09 3.39
CA GLU A 168 19.64 -7.08 3.08
C GLU A 168 20.17 -8.48 2.73
N LEU A 169 19.76 -9.53 3.44
CA LEU A 169 20.12 -10.91 3.13
C LEU A 169 19.58 -11.36 1.77
N LEU A 170 18.47 -10.78 1.32
CA LEU A 170 17.89 -11.00 -0.02
C LEU A 170 18.52 -10.11 -1.10
N GLY A 171 19.56 -9.32 -0.75
CA GLY A 171 20.25 -8.43 -1.67
C GLY A 171 19.54 -7.10 -1.91
N ASN A 172 18.48 -6.78 -1.18
CA ASN A 172 17.74 -5.53 -1.29
C ASN A 172 18.12 -4.52 -0.19
N ARG A 173 18.13 -3.24 -0.56
CA ARG A 173 18.37 -2.12 0.37
C ARG A 173 17.29 -1.06 0.20
N PRO A 174 16.05 -1.34 0.59
CA PRO A 174 14.97 -0.38 0.47
C PRO A 174 15.20 0.83 1.37
N ALA A 175 14.51 1.93 1.08
CA ALA A 175 14.38 3.01 2.03
C ALA A 175 13.65 2.51 3.28
N LEU A 176 14.20 2.77 4.46
CA LEU A 176 13.68 2.26 5.74
C LEU A 176 12.90 3.36 6.45
N LEU A 177 11.61 3.13 6.71
CA LEU A 177 10.72 4.10 7.34
C LEU A 177 9.99 3.48 8.53
N LEU A 178 9.92 4.27 9.61
CA LEU A 178 9.04 4.00 10.74
C LEU A 178 7.88 5.00 10.71
N GLN A 179 6.67 4.50 10.81
CA GLN A 179 5.47 5.30 10.85
C GLN A 179 4.76 5.11 12.19
N PRO A 180 4.65 6.13 13.05
CA PRO A 180 3.82 6.02 14.24
C PRO A 180 2.39 5.63 13.86
N GLY A 181 1.77 4.72 14.61
CA GLY A 181 0.35 4.48 14.48
C GLY A 181 -0.43 5.76 14.72
N TRP A 182 -1.52 5.99 13.98
CA TRP A 182 -2.32 7.20 14.13
C TRP A 182 -2.80 7.38 15.57
N GLN A 183 -2.58 8.57 16.15
CA GLN A 183 -2.90 8.90 17.54
C GLN A 183 -2.20 8.03 18.60
N SER A 184 -1.11 7.36 18.24
CA SER A 184 -0.30 6.58 19.17
C SER A 184 0.86 7.43 19.71
N ALA A 185 0.66 8.13 20.82
CA ALA A 185 1.72 8.93 21.47
C ALA A 185 2.95 8.06 21.81
N ARG A 186 2.75 6.81 22.23
CA ARG A 186 3.82 5.85 22.48
C ARG A 186 4.58 5.49 21.20
N GLY A 187 3.85 5.17 20.13
CA GLY A 187 4.46 4.85 18.82
C GLY A 187 5.27 6.02 18.28
N GLU A 188 4.78 7.26 18.46
CA GLU A 188 5.48 8.46 18.06
C GLU A 188 6.80 8.62 18.82
N ALA A 189 6.76 8.56 20.16
CA ALA A 189 7.96 8.67 21.00
C ALA A 189 9.01 7.60 20.65
N LEU A 190 8.57 6.33 20.43
CA LEU A 190 9.43 5.21 20.05
C LEU A 190 10.06 5.41 18.68
N ALA A 191 9.27 5.75 17.67
CA ALA A 191 9.76 5.95 16.30
C ALA A 191 10.76 7.11 16.22
N VAL A 192 10.46 8.25 16.83
CA VAL A 192 11.35 9.41 16.89
C VAL A 192 12.67 9.06 17.60
N ALA A 193 12.59 8.42 18.76
CA ALA A 193 13.80 8.03 19.53
C ALA A 193 14.66 7.02 18.76
N PHE A 194 14.04 6.10 18.02
CA PHE A 194 14.76 5.11 17.21
C PHE A 194 15.45 5.76 16.01
N VAL A 195 14.73 6.57 15.23
CA VAL A 195 15.28 7.26 14.04
C VAL A 195 16.46 8.15 14.42
N ARG A 196 16.38 8.88 15.54
CA ARG A 196 17.50 9.71 16.04
C ARG A 196 18.78 8.92 16.32
N ARG A 197 18.68 7.64 16.67
CA ARG A 197 19.84 6.76 16.96
C ARG A 197 20.27 5.92 15.76
N GLN A 198 19.41 5.81 14.76
CA GLN A 198 19.59 4.92 13.59
C GLN A 198 19.45 5.71 12.29
N PRO A 199 20.51 6.36 11.79
CA PRO A 199 20.44 7.34 10.70
C PRO A 199 20.02 6.76 9.34
N ARG A 200 20.00 5.44 9.21
CA ARG A 200 19.46 4.76 8.01
C ARG A 200 17.93 4.79 7.95
N TRP A 201 17.27 5.01 9.09
CA TRP A 201 15.82 5.06 9.18
C TRP A 201 15.31 6.49 9.06
N ARG A 202 14.13 6.62 8.51
CA ARG A 202 13.41 7.89 8.39
C ARG A 202 12.06 7.79 9.10
N LEU A 203 11.55 8.93 9.57
CA LEU A 203 10.20 9.02 10.07
C LEU A 203 9.25 9.25 8.90
N SER A 204 8.20 8.43 8.80
CA SER A 204 7.03 8.66 7.96
C SER A 204 5.89 9.17 8.83
N LEU A 205 5.19 10.18 8.36
CA LEU A 205 3.97 10.67 9.01
C LEU A 205 2.78 10.38 8.10
N GLN A 206 1.57 10.46 8.66
CA GLN A 206 0.31 10.44 7.90
C GLN A 206 -0.16 11.88 7.70
N SER A 207 0.59 12.67 6.88
CA SER A 207 0.39 14.10 6.73
C SER A 207 -1.00 14.46 6.20
N HIS A 208 -1.62 13.59 5.39
CA HIS A 208 -2.99 13.75 4.91
C HIS A 208 -4.02 13.87 6.06
N LYS A 209 -3.79 13.15 7.19
CA LYS A 209 -4.67 13.25 8.37
C LYS A 209 -4.54 14.58 9.10
N TRP A 210 -3.32 15.16 9.12
CA TRP A 210 -3.08 16.50 9.69
C TRP A 210 -3.65 17.60 8.82
N LEU A 211 -3.60 17.44 7.51
CA LEU A 211 -4.12 18.40 6.55
C LEU A 211 -5.64 18.26 6.33
N SER A 212 -6.27 17.23 6.90
CA SER A 212 -7.68 16.88 6.67
C SER A 212 -8.03 16.73 5.18
N ILE A 213 -7.11 16.18 4.41
CA ILE A 213 -7.30 15.79 3.00
C ILE A 213 -7.40 14.28 2.87
N ARG A 214 -7.88 13.81 1.71
CA ARG A 214 -7.92 12.38 1.41
C ARG A 214 -6.53 11.86 1.07
#